data_b3d359256844708da96df57fb74568c3
#
_entry.id   b3d359256844708da96df57fb74568c3
#
_cell.length_a   1.000
_cell.length_b   1.000
_cell.length_c   1.000
_cell.angle_alpha   90.00
_cell.angle_beta   90.00
_cell.angle_gamma   90.00
#
_symmetry.space_group_name_H-M   'P 1'
#
loop_
_entity.id
_entity.type
_entity.pdbx_description
1 polymer ?
#
loop_
_entity_poly.entity_id
_entity_poly.type
_entity_poly.pdbx_seq_one_letter_code
_entity_poly.pdbx_strand_id
1 'polypeptide(L)'
;MNVGNDVGAVPQWELQDRIQRARRYAGLEQGQLAELASVSRKSVSNWEIGKTVPRRSALIAIAFATGVNLYWLETGESPYPPEPVKDAKPGNSMV
;
A
#
# COMPACT_ATOMS: atom_id res chain seq x y z
N MET A 1 7.14 -29.73 4.94
CA MET A 1 6.73 -28.77 3.94
C MET A 1 5.80 -29.41 2.94
N ASN A 2 4.73 -28.78 2.69
CA ASN A 2 3.69 -29.35 1.86
C ASN A 2 3.79 -28.83 0.45
N VAL A 3 3.91 -29.74 -0.50
CA VAL A 3 4.02 -29.38 -1.91
C VAL A 3 2.80 -28.60 -2.37
N GLY A 4 1.63 -28.90 -1.82
CA GLY A 4 0.42 -28.23 -2.21
C GLY A 4 0.45 -26.72 -1.96
N ASN A 5 1.27 -26.27 -1.02
CA ASN A 5 1.39 -24.85 -0.74
C ASN A 5 2.05 -24.06 -1.85
N ASP A 6 2.82 -24.76 -2.71
CA ASP A 6 3.51 -24.07 -3.79
C ASP A 6 2.57 -23.71 -4.94
N VAL A 7 1.39 -24.31 -4.99
CA VAL A 7 0.43 -24.05 -6.05
C VAL A 7 -0.84 -23.40 -5.53
N GLY A 8 -0.82 -22.99 -4.27
CA GLY A 8 -1.99 -22.35 -3.67
C GLY A 8 -2.15 -20.92 -4.12
N ALA A 9 -3.29 -20.35 -3.81
CA ALA A 9 -3.57 -18.97 -4.13
C ALA A 9 -2.68 -18.04 -3.31
N VAL A 10 -2.34 -16.91 -3.91
CA VAL A 10 -1.61 -15.84 -3.22
C VAL A 10 -2.59 -14.69 -3.04
N PRO A 11 -3.07 -14.46 -1.81
CA PRO A 11 -4.01 -13.36 -1.60
C PRO A 11 -3.38 -12.03 -1.92
N GLN A 12 -4.18 -11.16 -2.50
CA GLN A 12 -3.74 -9.81 -2.83
C GLN A 12 -4.26 -8.87 -1.75
N TRP A 13 -3.52 -7.81 -1.50
CA TRP A 13 -4.00 -6.75 -0.63
C TRP A 13 -5.03 -5.95 -1.38
N GLU A 14 -6.21 -5.80 -0.75
CA GLU A 14 -7.26 -4.96 -1.29
C GLU A 14 -6.98 -3.50 -0.95
N LEU A 15 -7.76 -2.60 -1.53
CA LEU A 15 -7.58 -1.17 -1.25
C LEU A 15 -7.66 -0.88 0.25
N GLN A 16 -8.61 -1.50 0.94
CA GLN A 16 -8.76 -1.31 2.37
C GLN A 16 -7.49 -1.69 3.14
N ASP A 17 -6.83 -2.75 2.71
CA ASP A 17 -5.61 -3.20 3.34
C ASP A 17 -4.46 -2.24 3.06
N ARG A 18 -4.42 -1.71 1.85
CA ARG A 18 -3.36 -0.76 1.48
C ARG A 18 -3.50 0.54 2.22
N ILE A 19 -4.74 1.00 2.44
CA ILE A 19 -4.97 2.22 3.21
C ILE A 19 -4.46 2.02 4.64
N GLN A 20 -4.80 0.90 5.25
CA GLN A 20 -4.33 0.62 6.59
C GLN A 20 -2.80 0.49 6.62
N ARG A 21 -2.23 -0.17 5.62
CA ARG A 21 -0.78 -0.32 5.55
C ARG A 21 -0.08 1.01 5.39
N ALA A 22 -0.63 1.89 4.55
CA ALA A 22 -0.06 3.23 4.36
C ALA A 22 -0.05 4.00 5.68
N ARG A 23 -1.17 3.93 6.40
CA ARG A 23 -1.27 4.62 7.68
C ARG A 23 -0.22 4.10 8.67
N ARG A 24 -0.10 2.80 8.76
CA ARG A 24 0.86 2.19 9.69
C ARG A 24 2.30 2.47 9.27
N TYR A 25 2.56 2.46 7.98
CA TYR A 25 3.86 2.82 7.46
C TYR A 25 4.28 4.20 7.92
N ALA A 26 3.32 5.13 7.94
CA ALA A 26 3.60 6.51 8.36
C ALA A 26 3.58 6.67 9.89
N GLY A 27 3.24 5.62 10.62
CA GLY A 27 3.19 5.68 12.07
C GLY A 27 2.01 6.47 12.63
N LEU A 28 0.91 6.51 11.88
CA LEU A 28 -0.25 7.32 12.25
C LEU A 28 -1.36 6.49 12.85
N GLU A 29 -2.06 7.06 13.82
CA GLU A 29 -3.33 6.53 14.27
C GLU A 29 -4.42 6.97 13.29
N GLN A 30 -5.58 6.29 13.35
CA GLN A 30 -6.67 6.62 12.44
C GLN A 30 -7.09 8.08 12.54
N GLY A 31 -7.16 8.60 13.76
CA GLY A 31 -7.54 10.00 13.95
C GLY A 31 -6.52 10.98 13.38
N GLN A 32 -5.25 10.63 13.48
CA GLN A 32 -4.18 11.47 12.92
C GLN A 32 -4.24 11.49 11.40
N LEU A 33 -4.45 10.34 10.78
CA LEU A 33 -4.61 10.30 9.33
C LEU A 33 -5.83 11.10 8.91
N ALA A 34 -6.93 10.94 9.65
CA ALA A 34 -8.16 11.66 9.33
C ALA A 34 -7.92 13.17 9.35
N GLU A 35 -7.20 13.64 10.35
CA GLU A 35 -6.91 15.05 10.47
C GLU A 35 -6.07 15.54 9.30
N LEU A 36 -5.01 14.80 8.97
CA LEU A 36 -4.13 15.19 7.87
C LEU A 36 -4.84 15.13 6.52
N ALA A 37 -5.76 14.20 6.35
CA ALA A 37 -6.49 14.06 5.10
C ALA A 37 -7.78 14.89 5.07
N SER A 38 -8.07 15.62 6.13
CA SER A 38 -9.27 16.47 6.24
C SER A 38 -10.56 15.68 6.09
N VAL A 39 -10.61 14.52 6.73
CA VAL A 39 -11.80 13.69 6.76
C VAL A 39 -12.09 13.30 8.20
N SER A 40 -13.20 12.64 8.43
CA SER A 40 -13.53 12.18 9.79
C SER A 40 -12.79 10.87 10.07
N ARG A 41 -12.56 10.63 11.38
CA ARG A 41 -11.97 9.36 11.78
C ARG A 41 -12.86 8.20 11.37
N LYS A 42 -14.17 8.40 11.40
CA LYS A 42 -15.10 7.36 10.97
C LYS A 42 -14.92 7.02 9.52
N SER A 43 -14.65 7.99 8.67
CA SER A 43 -14.36 7.72 7.26
C SER A 43 -13.14 6.81 7.12
N VAL A 44 -12.07 7.13 7.83
CA VAL A 44 -10.86 6.31 7.78
C VAL A 44 -11.17 4.89 8.25
N SER A 45 -11.88 4.77 9.37
CA SER A 45 -12.23 3.46 9.90
C SER A 45 -13.06 2.66 8.90
N ASN A 46 -14.04 3.30 8.27
CA ASN A 46 -14.90 2.62 7.29
C ASN A 46 -14.10 2.18 6.07
N TRP A 47 -13.13 2.98 5.63
CA TRP A 47 -12.29 2.59 4.51
C TRP A 47 -11.44 1.37 4.87
N GLU A 48 -10.90 1.34 6.07
CA GLU A 48 -9.99 0.28 6.47
C GLU A 48 -10.68 -1.06 6.70
N ILE A 49 -11.97 -1.05 6.97
CA ILE A 49 -12.72 -2.31 7.08
C ILE A 49 -13.49 -2.64 5.79
N GLY A 50 -13.34 -1.81 4.76
CA GLY A 50 -13.97 -2.08 3.48
C GLY A 50 -15.44 -1.73 3.43
N LYS A 51 -15.95 -0.98 4.41
CA LYS A 51 -17.37 -0.62 4.42
C LYS A 51 -17.70 0.42 3.36
N THR A 52 -16.78 1.36 3.13
CA THR A 52 -16.95 2.36 2.10
C THR A 52 -15.63 2.49 1.35
N VAL A 53 -15.72 3.04 0.13
CA VAL A 53 -14.56 3.22 -0.73
C VAL A 53 -14.28 4.72 -0.82
N PRO A 54 -13.05 5.15 -0.56
CA PRO A 54 -12.73 6.57 -0.66
C PRO A 54 -12.76 7.05 -2.11
N ARG A 55 -13.14 8.31 -2.29
CA ARG A 55 -13.03 8.96 -3.58
C ARG A 55 -11.56 9.15 -3.92
N ARG A 56 -11.30 9.40 -5.21
CA ARG A 56 -9.92 9.59 -5.62
C ARG A 56 -9.27 10.77 -4.91
N SER A 57 -10.01 11.84 -4.66
CA SER A 57 -9.46 12.98 -3.93
C SER A 57 -9.00 12.59 -2.52
N ALA A 58 -9.75 11.69 -1.87
CA ALA A 58 -9.35 11.20 -0.57
C ALA A 58 -8.10 10.32 -0.65
N LEU A 59 -8.00 9.50 -1.70
CA LEU A 59 -6.80 8.69 -1.89
C LEU A 59 -5.57 9.55 -2.10
N ILE A 60 -5.71 10.63 -2.85
CA ILE A 60 -4.62 11.57 -3.05
C ILE A 60 -4.19 12.16 -1.71
N ALA A 61 -5.17 12.55 -0.89
CA ALA A 61 -4.87 13.12 0.43
C ALA A 61 -4.19 12.09 1.33
N ILE A 62 -4.63 10.85 1.28
CA ILE A 62 -4.02 9.78 2.07
C ILE A 62 -2.57 9.54 1.62
N ALA A 63 -2.35 9.47 0.33
CA ALA A 63 -0.99 9.26 -0.19
C ALA A 63 -0.07 10.39 0.24
N PHE A 64 -0.56 11.63 0.15
CA PHE A 64 0.22 12.77 0.56
C PHE A 64 0.51 12.75 2.07
N ALA A 65 -0.50 12.42 2.87
CA ALA A 65 -0.35 12.41 4.33
C ALA A 65 0.59 11.31 4.82
N THR A 66 0.61 10.17 4.12
CA THR A 66 1.40 9.03 4.56
C THR A 66 2.74 8.92 3.87
N GLY A 67 2.92 9.62 2.75
CA GLY A 67 4.15 9.53 1.98
C GLY A 67 4.23 8.33 1.06
N VAL A 68 3.15 7.54 0.94
CA VAL A 68 3.17 6.41 0.03
C VAL A 68 2.86 6.85 -1.39
N ASN A 69 3.23 6.03 -2.34
CA ASN A 69 2.98 6.30 -3.74
C ASN A 69 1.50 6.15 -4.07
N LEU A 70 0.93 7.15 -4.76
CA LEU A 70 -0.49 7.13 -5.08
C LEU A 70 -0.86 5.99 -6.01
N TYR A 71 -0.05 5.72 -7.02
CA TYR A 71 -0.34 4.65 -7.95
C TYR A 71 -0.40 3.30 -7.23
N TRP A 72 0.57 3.06 -6.34
CA TRP A 72 0.52 1.85 -5.53
C TRP A 72 -0.73 1.81 -4.65
N LEU A 73 -1.08 2.93 -4.03
CA LEU A 73 -2.24 2.97 -3.15
C LEU A 73 -3.51 2.62 -3.93
N GLU A 74 -3.64 3.17 -5.14
CA GLU A 74 -4.83 2.94 -5.94
C GLU A 74 -4.88 1.55 -6.56
N THR A 75 -3.74 1.03 -7.01
CA THR A 75 -3.73 -0.18 -7.82
C THR A 75 -3.12 -1.40 -7.15
N GLY A 76 -2.29 -1.18 -6.15
CA GLY A 76 -1.53 -2.26 -5.54
C GLY A 76 -0.25 -2.61 -6.28
N GLU A 77 0.05 -1.92 -7.37
CA GLU A 77 1.22 -2.22 -8.18
C GLU A 77 2.28 -1.16 -8.01
N SER A 78 3.54 -1.57 -8.14
CA SER A 78 4.65 -0.63 -8.10
C SER A 78 4.66 0.20 -9.37
N PRO A 79 4.86 1.52 -9.27
CA PRO A 79 5.00 2.35 -10.46
C PRO A 79 6.37 2.23 -11.10
N TYR A 80 7.29 1.54 -10.44
CA TYR A 80 8.65 1.42 -10.93
C TYR A 80 8.87 0.06 -11.54
N PRO A 81 9.67 -0.06 -12.60
CA PRO A 81 10.01 -1.37 -13.12
C PRO A 81 10.80 -2.15 -12.07
N PRO A 82 10.75 -3.47 -12.11
CA PRO A 82 11.54 -4.26 -11.18
C PRO A 82 13.01 -3.89 -11.32
N GLU A 83 13.68 -3.76 -10.18
CA GLU A 83 15.09 -3.45 -10.22
C GLU A 83 15.88 -4.66 -10.68
N PRO A 84 16.96 -4.42 -11.47
CA PRO A 84 17.83 -5.54 -11.81
C PRO A 84 18.42 -6.14 -10.54
N VAL A 85 18.65 -7.41 -10.55
CA VAL A 85 19.27 -8.09 -9.42
C VAL A 85 20.72 -7.63 -9.36
N LYS A 86 21.07 -6.94 -8.30
CA LYS A 86 22.40 -6.35 -8.23
C LYS A 86 23.50 -7.39 -8.18
N ASP A 87 23.21 -8.50 -7.57
CA ASP A 87 24.20 -9.57 -7.47
C ASP A 87 24.48 -10.24 -8.79
N ALA A 88 23.62 -10.06 -9.75
CA ALA A 88 23.78 -10.67 -11.06
C ALA A 88 24.79 -9.96 -11.94
N LYS A 89 25.24 -8.83 -11.57
CA LYS A 89 26.24 -8.19 -12.43
C LYS A 89 27.59 -8.66 -12.19
N PRO A 90 27.86 -8.78 -12.26
CA PRO A 90 28.72 -8.81 -12.26
C PRO A 90 29.35 -8.81 -12.66
N GLY A 91 28.96 -8.99 -12.46
CA GLY A 91 29.16 -8.96 -12.50
C GLY A 91 29.41 -8.67 -12.54
N ASN A 92 29.05 -8.65 -12.36
CA ASN A 92 29.05 -8.37 -12.27
C ASN A 92 29.68 -7.98 -12.33
N SER A 93 29.88 -8.03 -12.32
CA SER A 93 30.30 -7.77 -12.29
C SER A 93 31.15 -7.67 -12.52
N MET A 94 31.45 -7.82 -12.56
CA MET A 94 31.96 -7.89 -12.61
C MET A 94 32.62 -7.88 -12.85
N VAL A 95 32.79 -8.03 -12.77
CA VAL A 95 33.11 -8.13 -12.85
C VAL A 95 33.41 -8.06 -13.23
#